data_56c89970ec9848485425cb567b4d4452
#
_entry.id   56c89970ec9848485425cb567b4d4452
#
_cell.length_a   1.000
_cell.length_b   1.000
_cell.length_c   1.000
_cell.angle_alpha   90.00
_cell.angle_beta   90.00
_cell.angle_gamma   90.00
#
_symmetry.space_group_name_H-M   'P 1'
#
loop_
_entity.id
_entity.type
_entity.pdbx_description
1 polymer ?
#
loop_
_entity_poly.entity_id
_entity_poly.type
_entity_poly.pdbx_seq_one_letter_code
_entity_poly.pdbx_strand_id
1 'polypeptide(L)'
;IVVITLINFFRYRIEGHADVEKLARVPILGDIPLERSLKKSKTSLIVQEGENANALMTEVFCGLRTNLQFLLGKANHNVILVTSTISGEGKTFVATNLAVSLALLDKRVVVVGLDIRRPKLLECFGFSHEEIKGKKGITNYLSDNSIDLHSLLISAKNNSNLYILPAGTIPPNPAELIARPALDTAIKLLAEEFDYVILDSAPVGLVSDALIASRLADITLYICRADYSHKSDFDLINDLKKKQKLPEMAIIVNGINMKKKLSLIHISEPTRQAEI
;
A
#
# COMPACT_ATOMS: atom_id res chain seq x y z
N ILE A 1 15.87 -0.21 -37.31
CA ILE A 1 14.85 -1.17 -36.80
C ILE A 1 15.42 -1.92 -35.61
N VAL A 2 16.58 -2.60 -35.69
CA VAL A 2 17.18 -3.39 -34.58
C VAL A 2 17.39 -2.56 -33.31
N VAL A 3 17.87 -1.33 -33.40
CA VAL A 3 18.09 -0.42 -32.25
C VAL A 3 16.76 -0.05 -31.59
N ILE A 4 15.71 0.22 -32.34
CA ILE A 4 14.38 0.54 -31.82
C ILE A 4 13.76 -0.70 -31.13
N THR A 5 13.95 -1.88 -31.68
CA THR A 5 13.49 -3.14 -31.08
C THR A 5 14.23 -3.44 -29.78
N LEU A 6 15.55 -3.20 -29.72
CA LEU A 6 16.36 -3.29 -28.51
C LEU A 6 15.92 -2.27 -27.43
N ILE A 7 15.66 -1.01 -27.81
CA ILE A 7 15.18 0.03 -26.88
C ILE A 7 13.80 -0.35 -26.33
N ASN A 8 12.89 -0.87 -27.15
CA ASN A 8 11.57 -1.33 -26.70
C ASN A 8 11.66 -2.58 -25.83
N PHE A 9 12.60 -3.48 -26.08
CA PHE A 9 12.86 -4.65 -25.25
C PHE A 9 13.38 -4.25 -23.85
N PHE A 10 14.18 -3.17 -23.74
CA PHE A 10 14.64 -2.62 -22.45
C PHE A 10 13.56 -1.76 -21.74
N ARG A 11 12.49 -1.32 -22.43
CA ARG A 11 11.39 -0.51 -21.86
C ARG A 11 10.18 -1.34 -21.40
N TYR A 12 10.39 -2.53 -20.90
CA TYR A 12 9.29 -3.38 -20.45
C TYR A 12 8.76 -3.02 -19.05
N ARG A 13 9.40 -2.09 -18.34
CA ARG A 13 8.92 -1.53 -17.05
C ARG A 13 8.14 -0.25 -17.27
N ILE A 14 7.22 0.04 -16.35
CA ILE A 14 6.53 1.33 -16.33
C ILE A 14 7.50 2.42 -15.86
N GLU A 15 7.43 3.60 -16.48
CA GLU A 15 8.25 4.75 -16.10
C GLU A 15 7.50 5.73 -15.17
N GLY A 16 6.15 5.69 -15.15
CA GLY A 16 5.34 6.55 -14.31
C GLY A 16 3.86 6.56 -14.66
N HIS A 17 3.18 7.63 -14.27
CA HIS A 17 1.73 7.81 -14.40
C HIS A 17 1.20 7.55 -15.81
N ALA A 18 1.81 8.19 -16.83
CA ALA A 18 1.34 8.10 -18.22
C ALA A 18 1.38 6.67 -18.81
N ASP A 19 2.33 5.84 -18.38
CA ASP A 19 2.35 4.43 -18.79
C ASP A 19 1.21 3.66 -18.12
N VAL A 20 0.97 3.91 -16.84
CA VAL A 20 -0.11 3.27 -16.07
C VAL A 20 -1.47 3.65 -16.64
N GLU A 21 -1.69 4.93 -16.94
CA GLU A 21 -2.93 5.44 -17.52
C GLU A 21 -3.28 4.75 -18.87
N LYS A 22 -2.26 4.47 -19.68
CA LYS A 22 -2.44 3.78 -20.96
C LYS A 22 -2.72 2.28 -20.83
N LEU A 23 -2.19 1.63 -19.80
CA LEU A 23 -2.22 0.18 -19.62
C LEU A 23 -3.34 -0.29 -18.69
N ALA A 24 -3.68 0.51 -17.68
CA ALA A 24 -4.65 0.14 -16.66
C ALA A 24 -6.09 0.49 -17.07
N ARG A 25 -7.02 -0.41 -16.75
CA ARG A 25 -8.47 -0.16 -16.76
C ARG A 25 -9.02 0.12 -15.35
N VAL A 26 -8.15 0.53 -14.46
CA VAL A 26 -8.41 0.81 -13.06
C VAL A 26 -8.03 2.26 -12.80
N PRO A 27 -8.84 3.05 -12.07
CA PRO A 27 -8.53 4.46 -11.81
C PRO A 27 -7.22 4.59 -11.02
N ILE A 28 -6.46 5.65 -11.32
CA ILE A 28 -5.26 6.00 -10.58
C ILE A 28 -5.65 6.94 -9.44
N LEU A 29 -5.38 6.54 -8.21
CA LEU A 29 -5.65 7.33 -7.00
C LEU A 29 -4.64 8.48 -6.85
N GLY A 30 -3.40 8.22 -7.21
CA GLY A 30 -2.34 9.22 -7.19
C GLY A 30 -0.94 8.65 -7.33
N ASP A 31 0.02 9.57 -7.30
CA ASP A 31 1.44 9.34 -7.55
C ASP A 31 2.26 9.61 -6.28
N ILE A 32 3.22 8.74 -5.98
CA ILE A 32 4.17 8.95 -4.88
C ILE A 32 5.57 9.16 -5.46
N PRO A 33 6.23 10.30 -5.21
CA PRO A 33 7.59 10.56 -5.64
C PRO A 33 8.61 9.59 -5.04
N LEU A 34 9.70 9.37 -5.77
CA LEU A 34 10.83 8.60 -5.27
C LEU A 34 11.58 9.38 -4.19
N GLU A 35 11.44 8.96 -2.94
CA GLU A 35 12.19 9.53 -1.82
C GLU A 35 13.51 8.78 -1.62
N ARG A 36 14.62 9.49 -1.83
CA ARG A 36 15.98 8.91 -1.74
C ARG A 36 16.54 8.88 -0.33
N SER A 37 16.02 9.71 0.56
CA SER A 37 16.46 9.80 1.97
C SER A 37 16.16 8.53 2.75
N LEU A 38 15.11 7.79 2.38
CA LEU A 38 14.72 6.51 3.00
C LEU A 38 15.82 5.45 3.00
N LYS A 39 16.74 5.49 2.05
CA LYS A 39 17.87 4.53 2.02
C LYS A 39 18.80 4.65 3.23
N LYS A 40 18.75 5.78 3.96
CA LYS A 40 19.57 6.06 5.14
C LYS A 40 18.78 6.03 6.45
N SER A 41 17.45 5.96 6.40
CA SER A 41 16.59 5.97 7.58
C SER A 41 16.36 4.54 8.12
N LYS A 42 16.24 4.41 9.44
CA LYS A 42 15.85 3.16 10.12
C LYS A 42 14.35 2.88 10.04
N THR A 43 13.54 3.86 9.63
CA THR A 43 12.08 3.75 9.50
C THR A 43 11.65 4.12 8.09
N SER A 44 10.55 3.54 7.62
CA SER A 44 9.90 3.90 6.36
C SER A 44 8.83 4.99 6.52
N LEU A 45 8.63 5.50 7.74
CA LEU A 45 7.70 6.61 7.99
C LEU A 45 8.29 7.92 7.50
N ILE A 46 7.55 8.61 6.63
CA ILE A 46 7.91 9.93 6.09
C ILE A 46 6.89 10.97 6.52
N VAL A 47 5.61 10.58 6.62
CA VAL A 47 4.54 11.43 7.11
C VAL A 47 4.69 11.55 8.62
N GLN A 48 4.97 12.76 9.09
CA GLN A 48 5.17 13.07 10.51
C GLN A 48 4.60 14.46 10.82
N GLU A 49 4.28 14.71 12.08
CA GLU A 49 3.99 16.06 12.59
C GLU A 49 5.28 16.80 12.98
N GLY A 50 5.30 18.12 12.79
CA GLY A 50 6.34 19.01 13.28
C GLY A 50 7.39 19.43 12.26
N GLU A 51 8.40 20.16 12.73
CA GLU A 51 9.43 20.83 11.91
C GLU A 51 10.30 19.88 11.07
N ASN A 52 10.38 18.60 11.42
CA ASN A 52 11.15 17.58 10.71
C ASN A 52 10.35 16.80 9.67
N ALA A 53 9.08 17.19 9.44
CA ALA A 53 8.24 16.54 8.44
C ALA A 53 8.76 16.78 7.02
N ASN A 54 8.78 15.74 6.19
CA ASN A 54 8.99 15.92 4.75
C ASN A 54 7.71 16.53 4.15
N ALA A 55 7.67 17.87 4.06
CA ALA A 55 6.49 18.63 3.66
C ALA A 55 5.90 18.13 2.33
N LEU A 56 6.76 17.81 1.34
CA LEU A 56 6.30 17.30 0.04
C LEU A 56 5.60 15.95 0.19
N MET A 57 6.18 15.01 0.93
CA MET A 57 5.60 13.67 1.09
C MET A 57 4.36 13.70 1.98
N THR A 58 4.33 14.54 2.98
CA THR A 58 3.13 14.77 3.81
C THR A 58 1.97 15.26 2.93
N GLU A 59 2.21 16.23 2.05
CA GLU A 59 1.20 16.75 1.12
C GLU A 59 0.72 15.68 0.13
N VAL A 60 1.65 14.86 -0.41
CA VAL A 60 1.30 13.73 -1.28
C VAL A 60 0.36 12.75 -0.59
N PHE A 61 0.65 12.36 0.66
CA PHE A 61 -0.22 11.45 1.40
C PHE A 61 -1.53 12.12 1.85
N CYS A 62 -1.54 13.42 2.10
CA CYS A 62 -2.77 14.19 2.29
C CYS A 62 -3.67 14.15 1.04
N GLY A 63 -3.10 14.33 -0.14
CA GLY A 63 -3.82 14.20 -1.41
C GLY A 63 -4.36 12.79 -1.64
N LEU A 64 -3.54 11.76 -1.42
CA LEU A 64 -3.96 10.35 -1.53
C LEU A 64 -5.11 10.02 -0.58
N ARG A 65 -5.02 10.46 0.68
CA ARG A 65 -6.08 10.31 1.69
C ARG A 65 -7.39 10.97 1.24
N THR A 66 -7.31 12.20 0.73
CA THR A 66 -8.48 12.93 0.25
C THR A 66 -9.14 12.19 -0.91
N ASN A 67 -8.36 11.74 -1.90
CA ASN A 67 -8.87 10.97 -3.03
C ASN A 67 -9.49 9.63 -2.57
N LEU A 68 -8.87 8.95 -1.60
CA LEU A 68 -9.40 7.73 -1.01
C LEU A 68 -10.76 7.97 -0.33
N GLN A 69 -10.89 9.05 0.44
CA GLN A 69 -12.15 9.40 1.11
C GLN A 69 -13.28 9.66 0.10
N PHE A 70 -12.98 10.25 -1.06
CA PHE A 70 -13.96 10.40 -2.14
C PHE A 70 -14.39 9.04 -2.71
N LEU A 71 -13.47 8.09 -2.88
CA LEU A 71 -13.80 6.74 -3.39
C LEU A 71 -14.61 5.92 -2.40
N LEU A 72 -14.29 6.00 -1.11
CA LEU A 72 -15.01 5.28 -0.05
C LEU A 72 -16.44 5.85 0.15
N GLY A 73 -16.65 7.12 -0.18
CA GLY A 73 -17.95 7.77 -0.02
C GLY A 73 -18.38 7.84 1.45
N LYS A 74 -19.68 7.61 1.71
CA LYS A 74 -20.29 7.63 3.06
C LYS A 74 -20.48 6.23 3.63
N ALA A 75 -19.75 5.23 3.15
CA ALA A 75 -19.84 3.87 3.66
C ALA A 75 -19.43 3.81 5.14
N ASN A 76 -20.14 2.99 5.92
CA ASN A 76 -19.88 2.83 7.35
C ASN A 76 -18.65 1.95 7.66
N HIS A 77 -18.06 1.35 6.64
CA HIS A 77 -16.92 0.45 6.78
C HIS A 77 -15.80 0.91 5.86
N ASN A 78 -14.61 1.05 6.42
CA ASN A 78 -13.45 1.54 5.70
C ASN A 78 -12.30 0.54 5.83
N VAL A 79 -12.54 -0.69 5.36
CA VAL A 79 -11.52 -1.75 5.29
C VAL A 79 -10.79 -1.65 3.96
N ILE A 80 -9.52 -1.32 4.00
CA ILE A 80 -8.67 -1.02 2.85
C ILE A 80 -7.65 -2.13 2.68
N LEU A 81 -7.71 -2.87 1.59
CA LEU A 81 -6.70 -3.86 1.23
C LEU A 81 -5.58 -3.18 0.44
N VAL A 82 -4.33 -3.35 0.87
CA VAL A 82 -3.16 -2.88 0.13
C VAL A 82 -2.41 -4.09 -0.42
N THR A 83 -2.29 -4.18 -1.74
CA THR A 83 -1.59 -5.27 -2.43
C THR A 83 -0.79 -4.79 -3.64
N SER A 84 -0.11 -5.70 -4.33
CA SER A 84 0.69 -5.41 -5.53
C SER A 84 0.93 -6.67 -6.35
N THR A 85 1.54 -6.57 -7.53
CA THR A 85 1.89 -7.75 -8.34
C THR A 85 3.03 -8.54 -7.72
N ILE A 86 4.12 -7.85 -7.35
CA ILE A 86 5.35 -8.48 -6.85
C ILE A 86 5.84 -7.85 -5.53
N SER A 87 6.79 -8.50 -4.88
CA SER A 87 7.43 -7.93 -3.70
C SER A 87 8.32 -6.74 -4.06
N GLY A 88 8.42 -5.72 -3.19
CA GLY A 88 9.29 -4.54 -3.40
C GLY A 88 8.62 -3.35 -4.09
N GLU A 89 7.33 -3.42 -4.44
CA GLU A 89 6.58 -2.31 -5.03
C GLU A 89 6.20 -1.22 -4.02
N GLY A 90 6.29 -1.50 -2.71
CA GLY A 90 6.10 -0.52 -1.64
C GLY A 90 4.75 -0.60 -0.92
N LYS A 91 4.08 -1.74 -0.90
CA LYS A 91 2.81 -1.96 -0.19
C LYS A 91 2.83 -1.46 1.25
N THR A 92 3.70 -2.07 2.06
CA THR A 92 3.83 -1.74 3.48
C THR A 92 4.19 -0.27 3.68
N PHE A 93 5.07 0.30 2.83
CA PHE A 93 5.40 1.73 2.84
C PHE A 93 4.16 2.60 2.62
N VAL A 94 3.34 2.28 1.63
CA VAL A 94 2.10 3.03 1.34
C VAL A 94 1.09 2.84 2.46
N ALA A 95 0.88 1.61 2.92
CA ALA A 95 -0.05 1.28 4.00
C ALA A 95 0.29 2.06 5.29
N THR A 96 1.56 2.07 5.71
CA THR A 96 1.99 2.74 6.94
C THR A 96 1.87 4.26 6.86
N ASN A 97 2.31 4.89 5.76
CA ASN A 97 2.24 6.35 5.63
C ASN A 97 0.81 6.86 5.39
N LEU A 98 -0.02 6.09 4.69
CA LEU A 98 -1.44 6.39 4.55
C LEU A 98 -2.16 6.32 5.92
N ALA A 99 -1.84 5.30 6.72
CA ALA A 99 -2.37 5.16 8.07
C ALA A 99 -2.02 6.35 8.97
N VAL A 100 -0.75 6.79 8.94
CA VAL A 100 -0.34 8.00 9.67
C VAL A 100 -1.10 9.22 9.16
N SER A 101 -1.22 9.40 7.84
CA SER A 101 -1.95 10.53 7.24
C SER A 101 -3.43 10.57 7.64
N LEU A 102 -4.07 9.41 7.78
CA LEU A 102 -5.46 9.31 8.27
C LEU A 102 -5.55 9.61 9.77
N ALA A 103 -4.62 9.10 10.57
CA ALA A 103 -4.59 9.32 12.01
C ALA A 103 -4.32 10.80 12.39
N LEU A 104 -3.64 11.57 11.53
CA LEU A 104 -3.46 13.01 11.67
C LEU A 104 -4.76 13.83 11.52
N LEU A 105 -5.86 13.22 11.10
CA LEU A 105 -7.22 13.80 11.10
C LEU A 105 -8.05 13.37 12.31
N ASP A 106 -7.40 13.01 13.41
CA ASP A 106 -8.07 12.48 14.62
C ASP A 106 -8.91 11.22 14.36
N LYS A 107 -8.61 10.48 13.27
CA LYS A 107 -9.24 9.21 12.96
C LYS A 107 -8.54 8.06 13.67
N ARG A 108 -9.33 7.17 14.27
CA ARG A 108 -8.82 5.92 14.83
C ARG A 108 -8.50 4.96 13.69
N VAL A 109 -7.23 4.61 13.56
CA VAL A 109 -6.72 3.77 12.45
C VAL A 109 -6.00 2.56 13.00
N VAL A 110 -6.26 1.39 12.42
CA VAL A 110 -5.47 0.18 12.68
C VAL A 110 -4.88 -0.36 11.38
N VAL A 111 -3.59 -0.71 11.42
CA VAL A 111 -2.92 -1.41 10.33
C VAL A 111 -2.71 -2.86 10.73
N VAL A 112 -3.24 -3.77 9.92
CA VAL A 112 -3.14 -5.22 10.14
C VAL A 112 -2.11 -5.82 9.18
N GLY A 113 -1.09 -6.46 9.72
CA GLY A 113 -0.04 -7.14 8.95
C GLY A 113 -0.53 -8.50 8.44
N LEU A 114 -1.08 -8.56 7.23
CA LEU A 114 -1.49 -9.78 6.56
C LEU A 114 -0.44 -10.33 5.57
N ASP A 115 0.70 -9.66 5.38
CA ASP A 115 1.87 -10.32 4.78
C ASP A 115 2.56 -11.20 5.86
N ILE A 116 1.90 -12.32 6.19
CA ILE A 116 2.35 -13.25 7.22
C ILE A 116 3.51 -14.14 6.76
N ARG A 117 3.90 -14.04 5.48
CA ARG A 117 5.06 -14.77 4.93
C ARG A 117 6.36 -14.00 5.09
N ARG A 118 6.30 -12.67 4.94
CA ARG A 118 7.44 -11.76 5.04
C ARG A 118 7.05 -10.50 5.81
N PRO A 119 6.74 -10.63 7.10
CA PRO A 119 6.25 -9.52 7.91
C PRO A 119 7.30 -8.43 8.04
N LYS A 120 6.97 -7.20 7.60
CA LYS A 120 7.84 -6.02 7.68
C LYS A 120 7.14 -4.82 8.33
N LEU A 121 5.89 -4.98 8.73
CA LEU A 121 5.07 -3.88 9.20
C LEU A 121 5.69 -3.15 10.38
N LEU A 122 6.13 -3.87 11.42
CA LEU A 122 6.75 -3.26 12.61
C LEU A 122 8.08 -2.57 12.30
N GLU A 123 8.90 -3.13 11.39
CA GLU A 123 10.13 -2.49 10.94
C GLU A 123 9.83 -1.15 10.26
N CYS A 124 8.77 -1.08 9.42
CA CYS A 124 8.35 0.15 8.77
C CYS A 124 7.91 1.22 9.77
N PHE A 125 7.32 0.83 10.91
CA PHE A 125 7.00 1.72 12.03
C PHE A 125 8.19 2.05 12.93
N GLY A 126 9.39 1.58 12.63
CA GLY A 126 10.62 1.90 13.34
C GLY A 126 10.84 1.09 14.61
N PHE A 127 10.19 -0.06 14.76
CA PHE A 127 10.51 -1.00 15.83
C PHE A 127 11.82 -1.72 15.53
N SER A 128 12.68 -1.83 16.53
CA SER A 128 13.94 -2.57 16.42
C SER A 128 13.70 -4.08 16.34
N HIS A 129 14.68 -4.82 15.85
CA HIS A 129 14.59 -6.28 15.76
C HIS A 129 14.35 -6.93 17.15
N GLU A 130 14.90 -6.35 18.20
CA GLU A 130 14.70 -6.81 19.59
C GLU A 130 13.27 -6.59 20.07
N GLU A 131 12.67 -5.43 19.74
CA GLU A 131 11.27 -5.12 20.06
C GLU A 131 10.27 -6.01 19.28
N ILE A 132 10.64 -6.47 18.09
CA ILE A 132 9.80 -7.33 17.23
C ILE A 132 9.87 -8.79 17.67
N LYS A 133 11.03 -9.23 18.19
CA LYS A 133 11.26 -10.63 18.56
C LYS A 133 10.23 -11.14 19.57
N GLY A 134 9.53 -12.22 19.21
CA GLY A 134 8.51 -12.86 20.06
C GLY A 134 7.18 -12.11 20.15
N LYS A 135 6.99 -11.01 19.42
CA LYS A 135 5.69 -10.33 19.35
C LYS A 135 4.63 -11.24 18.74
N LYS A 136 3.54 -11.40 19.46
CA LYS A 136 2.34 -12.07 18.97
C LYS A 136 1.56 -11.11 18.06
N GLY A 137 0.74 -11.67 17.18
CA GLY A 137 -0.06 -10.91 16.24
C GLY A 137 -1.24 -11.71 15.70
N ILE A 138 -1.73 -11.32 14.52
CA ILE A 138 -2.94 -11.89 13.94
C ILE A 138 -2.84 -13.42 13.76
N THR A 139 -1.67 -13.97 13.36
CA THR A 139 -1.50 -15.43 13.20
C THR A 139 -1.68 -16.19 14.50
N ASN A 140 -1.30 -15.60 15.64
CA ASN A 140 -1.49 -16.21 16.94
C ASN A 140 -2.98 -16.24 17.30
N TYR A 141 -3.72 -15.15 17.08
CA TYR A 141 -5.16 -15.10 17.24
C TYR A 141 -5.89 -16.13 16.36
N LEU A 142 -5.50 -16.21 15.07
CA LEU A 142 -6.09 -17.16 14.13
C LEU A 142 -5.80 -18.63 14.48
N SER A 143 -4.73 -18.89 15.24
CA SER A 143 -4.33 -20.25 15.64
C SER A 143 -4.91 -20.67 16.98
N ASP A 144 -5.23 -19.73 17.86
CA ASP A 144 -5.71 -19.97 19.23
C ASP A 144 -6.83 -18.98 19.57
N ASN A 145 -8.05 -19.49 19.61
CA ASN A 145 -9.27 -18.71 19.89
C ASN A 145 -9.35 -18.17 21.33
N SER A 146 -8.45 -18.58 22.23
CA SER A 146 -8.40 -18.06 23.61
C SER A 146 -7.66 -16.72 23.71
N ILE A 147 -6.94 -16.32 22.69
CA ILE A 147 -6.19 -15.06 22.68
C ILE A 147 -7.15 -13.89 22.41
N ASP A 148 -7.13 -12.89 23.31
CA ASP A 148 -7.87 -11.65 23.10
C ASP A 148 -7.20 -10.81 22.00
N LEU A 149 -8.00 -10.39 20.99
CA LEU A 149 -7.53 -9.59 19.85
C LEU A 149 -6.94 -8.25 20.29
N HIS A 150 -7.56 -7.59 21.28
CA HIS A 150 -7.14 -6.28 21.77
C HIS A 150 -5.77 -6.33 22.45
N SER A 151 -5.45 -7.45 23.11
CA SER A 151 -4.15 -7.64 23.75
C SER A 151 -2.97 -7.69 22.75
N LEU A 152 -3.27 -7.88 21.46
CA LEU A 152 -2.28 -7.93 20.38
C LEU A 152 -2.06 -6.57 19.70
N LEU A 153 -2.91 -5.58 19.97
CA LEU A 153 -2.80 -4.24 19.40
C LEU A 153 -1.63 -3.50 20.03
N ILE A 154 -0.82 -2.88 19.20
CA ILE A 154 0.31 -2.05 19.60
C ILE A 154 0.00 -0.61 19.20
N SER A 155 -0.01 0.32 20.13
CA SER A 155 -0.12 1.75 19.82
C SER A 155 1.15 2.24 19.11
N ALA A 156 1.01 3.04 18.07
CA ALA A 156 2.15 3.64 17.39
C ALA A 156 2.84 4.65 18.30
N LYS A 157 4.19 4.71 18.25
CA LYS A 157 5.00 5.51 19.16
C LYS A 157 4.69 7.01 19.13
N ASN A 158 4.23 7.53 17.98
CA ASN A 158 4.09 8.96 17.73
C ASN A 158 2.65 9.43 17.49
N ASN A 159 1.66 8.54 17.57
CA ASN A 159 0.26 8.93 17.35
C ASN A 159 -0.68 7.99 18.13
N SER A 160 -1.44 8.54 19.08
CA SER A 160 -2.36 7.78 19.95
C SER A 160 -3.58 7.21 19.22
N ASN A 161 -3.90 7.73 18.03
CA ASN A 161 -5.03 7.28 17.21
C ASN A 161 -4.63 6.16 16.24
N LEU A 162 -3.34 5.78 16.19
CA LEU A 162 -2.80 4.78 15.29
C LEU A 162 -2.39 3.51 16.04
N TYR A 163 -2.95 2.39 15.61
CA TYR A 163 -2.71 1.07 16.17
C TYR A 163 -2.15 0.13 15.11
N ILE A 164 -1.38 -0.83 15.56
CA ILE A 164 -0.74 -1.84 14.71
C ILE A 164 -1.11 -3.21 15.26
N LEU A 165 -1.70 -4.06 14.41
CA LEU A 165 -1.86 -5.48 14.65
C LEU A 165 -0.80 -6.22 13.83
N PRO A 166 0.32 -6.64 14.41
CA PRO A 166 1.40 -7.27 13.65
C PRO A 166 0.99 -8.65 13.11
N ALA A 167 1.75 -9.17 12.17
CA ALA A 167 1.54 -10.51 11.64
C ALA A 167 1.65 -11.60 12.72
N GLY A 168 2.64 -11.48 13.61
CA GLY A 168 2.93 -12.48 14.61
C GLY A 168 3.86 -13.58 14.11
N THR A 169 3.70 -14.79 14.62
CA THR A 169 4.53 -15.95 14.26
C THR A 169 4.24 -16.42 12.84
N ILE A 170 5.29 -16.67 12.04
CA ILE A 170 5.14 -17.16 10.66
C ILE A 170 4.59 -18.58 10.69
N PRO A 171 3.39 -18.85 10.14
CA PRO A 171 2.78 -20.18 10.14
C PRO A 171 3.31 -21.05 9.00
N PRO A 172 3.22 -22.38 9.12
CA PRO A 172 3.61 -23.30 8.04
C PRO A 172 2.62 -23.28 6.86
N ASN A 173 1.35 -22.92 7.09
CA ASN A 173 0.25 -22.91 6.13
C ASN A 173 -0.46 -21.55 6.07
N PRO A 174 0.17 -20.50 5.51
CA PRO A 174 -0.33 -19.13 5.54
C PRO A 174 -1.72 -18.95 4.90
N ALA A 175 -1.93 -19.48 3.70
CA ALA A 175 -3.19 -19.31 2.96
C ALA A 175 -4.39 -19.90 3.69
N GLU A 176 -4.23 -21.10 4.27
CA GLU A 176 -5.28 -21.78 5.04
C GLU A 176 -5.62 -21.01 6.33
N LEU A 177 -4.60 -20.42 6.95
CA LEU A 177 -4.80 -19.63 8.17
C LEU A 177 -5.61 -18.35 7.88
N ILE A 178 -5.29 -17.63 6.79
CA ILE A 178 -6.02 -16.44 6.34
C ILE A 178 -7.45 -16.80 5.89
N ALA A 179 -7.69 -18.02 5.41
CA ALA A 179 -9.00 -18.47 5.00
C ALA A 179 -9.96 -18.78 6.18
N ARG A 180 -9.46 -18.84 7.41
CA ARG A 180 -10.28 -19.17 8.59
C ARG A 180 -11.34 -18.09 8.87
N PRO A 181 -12.56 -18.47 9.31
CA PRO A 181 -13.61 -17.52 9.71
C PRO A 181 -13.21 -16.61 10.88
N ALA A 182 -12.23 -17.02 11.68
CA ALA A 182 -11.67 -16.19 12.75
C ALA A 182 -11.09 -14.87 12.24
N LEU A 183 -10.56 -14.83 11.00
CA LEU A 183 -10.10 -13.57 10.39
C LEU A 183 -11.27 -12.64 10.09
N ASP A 184 -12.41 -13.19 9.62
CA ASP A 184 -13.61 -12.39 9.35
C ASP A 184 -14.12 -11.75 10.63
N THR A 185 -14.15 -12.51 11.73
CA THR A 185 -14.52 -12.02 13.06
C THR A 185 -13.55 -10.92 13.54
N ALA A 186 -12.25 -11.13 13.41
CA ALA A 186 -11.23 -10.14 13.82
C ALA A 186 -11.39 -8.83 13.06
N ILE A 187 -11.49 -8.87 11.73
CA ILE A 187 -11.61 -7.66 10.91
C ILE A 187 -12.93 -6.93 11.15
N LYS A 188 -14.02 -7.68 11.36
CA LYS A 188 -15.32 -7.09 11.72
C LYS A 188 -15.25 -6.33 13.05
N LEU A 189 -14.67 -6.94 14.09
CA LEU A 189 -14.48 -6.28 15.40
C LEU A 189 -13.64 -5.00 15.26
N LEU A 190 -12.55 -5.06 14.51
CA LEU A 190 -11.72 -3.88 14.26
C LEU A 190 -12.48 -2.81 13.47
N ALA A 191 -13.28 -3.18 12.48
CA ALA A 191 -14.07 -2.23 11.69
C ALA A 191 -15.20 -1.55 12.48
N GLU A 192 -15.68 -2.17 13.56
CA GLU A 192 -16.64 -1.57 14.49
C GLU A 192 -15.98 -0.54 15.43
N GLU A 193 -14.69 -0.69 15.72
CA GLU A 193 -13.95 0.17 16.66
C GLU A 193 -13.12 1.26 16.03
N PHE A 194 -12.64 1.04 14.80
CA PHE A 194 -11.73 1.95 14.11
C PHE A 194 -12.43 2.62 12.92
N ASP A 195 -12.13 3.90 12.69
CA ASP A 195 -12.60 4.61 11.50
C ASP A 195 -12.03 4.01 10.20
N TYR A 196 -10.80 3.45 10.26
CA TYR A 196 -10.13 2.80 9.14
C TYR A 196 -9.35 1.56 9.58
N VAL A 197 -9.51 0.49 8.81
CA VAL A 197 -8.73 -0.76 8.94
C VAL A 197 -7.92 -0.97 7.66
N ILE A 198 -6.60 -0.92 7.75
CA ILE A 198 -5.71 -1.09 6.59
C ILE A 198 -5.08 -2.48 6.65
N LEU A 199 -5.33 -3.30 5.63
CA LEU A 199 -4.80 -4.66 5.52
C LEU A 199 -3.55 -4.63 4.64
N ASP A 200 -2.36 -4.68 5.24
CA ASP A 200 -1.08 -4.80 4.50
C ASP A 200 -0.85 -6.26 4.11
N SER A 201 -1.11 -6.62 2.86
CA SER A 201 -1.14 -7.99 2.39
C SER A 201 0.08 -8.40 1.57
N ALA A 202 0.24 -9.71 1.34
CA ALA A 202 1.22 -10.25 0.39
C ALA A 202 0.88 -9.87 -1.06
N PRO A 203 1.87 -9.90 -1.99
CA PRO A 203 1.63 -9.62 -3.40
C PRO A 203 0.66 -10.62 -4.05
N VAL A 204 -0.40 -10.13 -4.67
CA VAL A 204 -1.44 -10.98 -5.31
C VAL A 204 -0.92 -11.77 -6.52
N GLY A 205 0.11 -11.28 -7.19
CA GLY A 205 0.74 -11.98 -8.31
C GLY A 205 1.61 -13.17 -7.90
N LEU A 206 1.98 -13.28 -6.62
CA LEU A 206 2.84 -14.35 -6.11
C LEU A 206 2.07 -15.40 -5.31
N VAL A 207 1.05 -14.99 -4.56
CA VAL A 207 0.32 -15.86 -3.63
C VAL A 207 -1.17 -15.48 -3.56
N SER A 208 -2.01 -16.45 -3.19
CA SER A 208 -3.46 -16.27 -3.08
C SER A 208 -3.92 -15.51 -1.84
N ASP A 209 -3.02 -15.23 -0.90
CA ASP A 209 -3.34 -14.66 0.42
C ASP A 209 -4.13 -13.35 0.31
N ALA A 210 -3.72 -12.44 -0.59
CA ALA A 210 -4.44 -11.19 -0.84
C ALA A 210 -5.83 -11.42 -1.44
N LEU A 211 -6.00 -12.40 -2.34
CA LEU A 211 -7.31 -12.76 -2.90
C LEU A 211 -8.24 -13.36 -1.85
N ILE A 212 -7.69 -14.16 -0.94
CA ILE A 212 -8.47 -14.72 0.17
C ILE A 212 -8.90 -13.61 1.14
N ALA A 213 -8.00 -12.68 1.47
CA ALA A 213 -8.30 -11.56 2.36
C ALA A 213 -9.22 -10.50 1.73
N SER A 214 -9.28 -10.42 0.39
CA SER A 214 -10.07 -9.39 -0.32
C SER A 214 -11.57 -9.42 -0.01
N ARG A 215 -12.10 -10.57 0.41
CA ARG A 215 -13.51 -10.70 0.84
C ARG A 215 -13.87 -9.80 2.02
N LEU A 216 -12.88 -9.31 2.77
CA LEU A 216 -13.04 -8.49 3.96
C LEU A 216 -12.91 -6.99 3.68
N ALA A 217 -12.47 -6.62 2.47
CA ALA A 217 -12.16 -5.25 2.12
C ALA A 217 -13.30 -4.57 1.38
N ASP A 218 -13.45 -3.27 1.57
CA ASP A 218 -14.36 -2.40 0.83
C ASP A 218 -13.69 -1.87 -0.45
N ILE A 219 -12.38 -1.61 -0.37
CA ILE A 219 -11.58 -1.10 -1.47
C ILE A 219 -10.21 -1.76 -1.51
N THR A 220 -9.65 -1.88 -2.72
CA THR A 220 -8.29 -2.37 -2.92
C THR A 220 -7.39 -1.28 -3.50
N LEU A 221 -6.35 -0.91 -2.77
CA LEU A 221 -5.25 -0.08 -3.25
C LEU A 221 -4.18 -0.98 -3.86
N TYR A 222 -4.07 -0.92 -5.19
CA TYR A 222 -3.09 -1.71 -5.93
C TYR A 222 -1.84 -0.88 -6.19
N ILE A 223 -0.71 -1.33 -5.64
CA ILE A 223 0.56 -0.59 -5.73
C ILE A 223 1.35 -1.10 -6.92
N CYS A 224 1.74 -0.20 -7.82
CA CYS A 224 2.76 -0.44 -8.83
C CYS A 224 3.90 0.59 -8.64
N ARG A 225 5.09 0.25 -9.10
CA ARG A 225 6.29 1.06 -8.86
C ARG A 225 6.99 1.42 -10.16
N ALA A 226 7.21 2.71 -10.37
CA ALA A 226 7.96 3.24 -11.50
C ALA A 226 9.41 2.69 -11.53
N ASP A 227 9.93 2.44 -12.72
CA ASP A 227 11.23 1.82 -13.02
C ASP A 227 11.39 0.40 -12.39
N TYR A 228 10.30 -0.25 -11.94
CA TYR A 228 10.32 -1.54 -11.25
C TYR A 228 9.25 -2.52 -11.76
N SER A 229 7.96 -2.19 -11.68
CA SER A 229 6.85 -3.02 -12.15
C SER A 229 6.87 -3.19 -13.66
N HIS A 230 6.47 -4.36 -14.15
CA HIS A 230 6.48 -4.66 -15.57
C HIS A 230 5.19 -4.21 -16.24
N LYS A 231 5.26 -3.83 -17.52
CA LYS A 231 4.07 -3.51 -18.32
C LYS A 231 3.13 -4.71 -18.48
N SER A 232 3.66 -5.92 -18.51
CA SER A 232 2.88 -7.16 -18.54
C SER A 232 2.08 -7.43 -17.26
N ASP A 233 2.43 -6.81 -16.13
CA ASP A 233 1.70 -6.97 -14.88
C ASP A 233 0.26 -6.42 -14.99
N PHE A 234 0.05 -5.46 -15.93
CA PHE A 234 -1.25 -4.84 -16.15
C PHE A 234 -2.28 -5.80 -16.80
N ASP A 235 -1.84 -6.87 -17.44
CA ASP A 235 -2.74 -7.94 -17.88
C ASP A 235 -3.41 -8.60 -16.68
N LEU A 236 -2.64 -8.91 -15.63
CA LEU A 236 -3.17 -9.43 -14.37
C LEU A 236 -4.10 -8.43 -13.68
N ILE A 237 -3.68 -7.16 -13.56
CA ILE A 237 -4.47 -6.10 -12.91
C ILE A 237 -5.83 -5.95 -13.59
N ASN A 238 -5.85 -5.87 -14.92
CA ASN A 238 -7.05 -5.74 -15.72
C ASN A 238 -7.96 -6.99 -15.64
N ASP A 239 -7.35 -8.18 -15.57
CA ASP A 239 -8.09 -9.45 -15.41
C ASP A 239 -8.74 -9.53 -14.02
N LEU A 240 -8.04 -9.14 -12.97
CA LEU A 240 -8.59 -9.06 -11.60
C LEU A 240 -9.78 -8.10 -11.53
N LYS A 241 -9.69 -6.92 -12.17
CA LYS A 241 -10.79 -5.95 -12.27
C LYS A 241 -11.95 -6.51 -13.06
N LYS A 242 -11.70 -7.06 -14.25
CA LYS A 242 -12.73 -7.63 -15.12
C LYS A 242 -13.49 -8.77 -14.44
N LYS A 243 -12.80 -9.62 -13.69
CA LYS A 243 -13.39 -10.77 -12.99
C LYS A 243 -13.91 -10.40 -11.60
N GLN A 244 -13.85 -9.14 -11.20
CA GLN A 244 -14.28 -8.65 -9.89
C GLN A 244 -13.69 -9.46 -8.71
N LYS A 245 -12.42 -9.89 -8.85
CA LYS A 245 -11.74 -10.69 -7.82
C LYS A 245 -11.21 -9.86 -6.65
N LEU A 246 -11.07 -8.56 -6.83
CA LEU A 246 -10.72 -7.60 -5.80
C LEU A 246 -11.82 -6.52 -5.76
N PRO A 247 -12.31 -6.13 -4.56
CA PRO A 247 -13.32 -5.08 -4.43
C PRO A 247 -12.73 -3.73 -4.86
N GLU A 248 -13.57 -2.85 -5.40
CA GLU A 248 -13.26 -1.48 -5.81
C GLU A 248 -11.76 -1.17 -5.92
N MET A 249 -11.18 -1.36 -7.11
CA MET A 249 -9.73 -1.23 -7.29
C MET A 249 -9.35 0.20 -7.64
N ALA A 250 -8.30 0.72 -6.98
CA ALA A 250 -7.60 1.94 -7.38
C ALA A 250 -6.08 1.72 -7.37
N ILE A 251 -5.34 2.34 -8.30
CA ILE A 251 -3.90 2.19 -8.42
C ILE A 251 -3.18 3.36 -7.76
N ILE A 252 -2.09 3.08 -7.05
CA ILE A 252 -1.12 4.08 -6.60
C ILE A 252 0.21 3.80 -7.33
N VAL A 253 0.74 4.82 -8.00
CA VAL A 253 2.04 4.74 -8.69
C VAL A 253 3.14 5.22 -7.76
N ASN A 254 3.90 4.29 -7.24
CA ASN A 254 4.96 4.57 -6.26
C ASN A 254 6.33 4.79 -6.94
N GLY A 255 7.17 5.64 -6.34
CA GLY A 255 8.58 5.80 -6.71
C GLY A 255 8.82 6.57 -8.00
N ILE A 256 7.97 7.53 -8.33
CA ILE A 256 8.09 8.36 -9.54
C ILE A 256 9.30 9.29 -9.44
N ASN A 257 10.19 9.24 -10.43
CA ASN A 257 11.33 10.14 -10.52
C ASN A 257 10.90 11.52 -11.06
N MET A 258 10.71 12.49 -10.16
CA MET A 258 10.26 13.85 -10.50
C MET A 258 11.20 14.58 -11.46
N LYS A 259 12.50 14.27 -11.46
CA LYS A 259 13.48 14.87 -12.41
C LYS A 259 13.20 14.42 -13.85
N LYS A 260 12.83 13.15 -14.05
CA LYS A 260 12.42 12.66 -15.38
C LYS A 260 11.10 13.29 -15.85
N LYS A 261 10.14 13.51 -14.93
CA LYS A 261 8.83 14.11 -15.24
C LYS A 261 8.98 15.54 -15.76
N LEU A 262 9.83 16.37 -15.14
CA LEU A 262 10.10 17.75 -15.56
C LEU A 262 10.80 17.81 -16.93
N SER A 263 11.76 16.91 -17.22
CA SER A 263 12.45 16.89 -18.52
C SER A 263 11.53 16.51 -19.68
N LEU A 264 10.50 15.67 -19.45
CA LEU A 264 9.53 15.28 -20.47
C LEU A 264 8.53 16.41 -20.79
N ILE A 265 8.20 17.25 -19.82
CA ILE A 265 7.30 18.42 -20.02
C ILE A 265 8.02 19.48 -20.90
N HIS A 266 9.32 19.70 -20.71
CA HIS A 266 10.10 20.64 -21.53
C HIS A 266 10.30 20.16 -22.98
N ILE A 267 10.19 18.88 -23.27
CA ILE A 267 10.32 18.33 -24.63
C ILE A 267 8.97 18.39 -25.37
N SER A 268 7.84 18.47 -24.68
CA SER A 268 6.50 18.45 -25.27
C SER A 268 5.86 19.82 -25.52
N GLU A 269 6.51 20.93 -25.12
CA GLU A 269 6.07 22.27 -25.53
C GLU A 269 6.70 22.61 -26.90
N PRO A 270 5.91 22.64 -27.99
CA PRO A 270 6.40 23.20 -29.24
C PRO A 270 6.59 24.71 -29.02
N THR A 271 7.80 25.18 -29.20
CA THR A 271 8.17 26.60 -29.28
C THR A 271 7.29 27.24 -30.37
N ARG A 272 6.17 27.83 -29.98
CA ARG A 272 5.50 28.85 -30.81
C ARG A 272 6.34 30.12 -30.70
N GLN A 273 7.41 30.21 -31.48
CA GLN A 273 7.94 31.51 -31.85
C GLN A 273 6.92 32.13 -32.82
N ALA A 274 6.26 33.16 -32.35
CA ALA A 274 5.49 34.06 -33.21
C ALA A 274 6.50 34.76 -34.13
N GLU A 275 6.41 34.49 -35.43
CA GLU A 275 6.92 35.40 -36.42
C GLU A 275 6.00 36.64 -36.43
N ILE A 276 6.62 37.82 -36.17
CA ILE A 276 6.10 39.14 -36.47
C ILE A 276 6.83 39.66 -37.69
#